data_3197c75119633a57a4a1c208b7c62659
#
_entry.id   3197c75119633a57a4a1c208b7c62659
#
_cell.length_a   1.000
_cell.length_b   1.000
_cell.length_c   1.000
_cell.angle_alpha   90.00
_cell.angle_beta   90.00
_cell.angle_gamma   90.00
#
_symmetry.space_group_name_H-M   'P 1'
#
loop_
_entity.id
_entity.type
_entity.pdbx_description
1 polymer ?
#
loop_
_entity_poly.entity_id
_entity_poly.type
_entity_poly.pdbx_seq_one_letter_code
_entity_poly.pdbx_strand_id
1 'polypeptide(L)'
;MRRVTTFGYVVLVAAASQIPAYAGDVKAGAALAEKCQACHGLDGLSKIAEAPNIAGQSEQYLIEQLTAFKTGERHNEMMAIVAPTLSDKDIEDLASYYSAIEIKVGKIPGK
;
A
#
# COMPACT_ATOMS: atom_id res chain seq x y z
N MET A 1 12.06 66.46 -11.65
CA MET A 1 11.44 65.43 -10.73
C MET A 1 11.32 64.12 -11.47
N ARG A 2 12.20 63.15 -11.19
CA ARG A 2 12.17 61.80 -11.79
C ARG A 2 11.28 60.89 -10.90
N ARG A 3 10.17 60.39 -11.45
CA ARG A 3 9.34 59.40 -10.77
C ARG A 3 9.99 58.02 -10.95
N VAL A 4 10.43 57.40 -9.85
CA VAL A 4 10.91 56.02 -9.83
C VAL A 4 9.70 55.12 -9.62
N THR A 5 9.35 54.35 -10.66
CA THR A 5 8.26 53.36 -10.59
C THR A 5 8.87 52.04 -10.12
N THR A 6 8.59 51.64 -8.89
CA THR A 6 9.03 50.36 -8.31
C THR A 6 8.08 49.28 -8.79
N PHE A 7 8.53 48.40 -9.67
CA PHE A 7 7.81 47.16 -10.03
C PHE A 7 8.02 46.12 -8.92
N GLY A 8 6.98 45.85 -8.18
CA GLY A 8 6.97 44.77 -7.21
C GLY A 8 6.80 43.43 -7.92
N TYR A 9 7.80 42.56 -7.82
CA TYR A 9 7.68 41.16 -8.25
C TYR A 9 6.88 40.36 -7.22
N VAL A 10 5.70 39.87 -7.60
CA VAL A 10 4.93 38.89 -6.82
C VAL A 10 5.49 37.51 -7.14
N VAL A 11 6.21 36.89 -6.21
CA VAL A 11 6.67 35.52 -6.32
C VAL A 11 5.51 34.62 -5.88
N LEU A 12 4.83 33.96 -6.83
CA LEU A 12 3.89 32.90 -6.56
C LEU A 12 4.68 31.64 -6.18
N VAL A 13 4.68 31.31 -4.89
CA VAL A 13 5.19 30.02 -4.41
C VAL A 13 4.09 28.98 -4.64
N ALA A 14 4.24 28.16 -5.67
CA ALA A 14 3.39 26.99 -5.88
C ALA A 14 3.71 25.97 -4.79
N ALA A 15 2.77 25.72 -3.87
CA ALA A 15 2.85 24.61 -2.93
C ALA A 15 2.68 23.30 -3.71
N ALA A 16 3.81 22.62 -3.97
CA ALA A 16 3.78 21.27 -4.52
C ALA A 16 3.24 20.34 -3.42
N SER A 17 2.03 19.78 -3.63
CA SER A 17 1.49 18.71 -2.80
C SER A 17 2.40 17.49 -2.95
N GLN A 18 3.19 17.19 -1.94
CA GLN A 18 4.01 15.99 -1.91
C GLN A 18 3.11 14.81 -1.55
N ILE A 19 2.80 13.99 -2.53
CA ILE A 19 2.20 12.68 -2.31
C ILE A 19 3.31 11.81 -1.71
N PRO A 20 3.12 11.19 -0.52
CA PRO A 20 4.13 10.29 0.02
C PRO A 20 4.34 9.14 -0.96
N ALA A 21 5.56 9.03 -1.50
CA ALA A 21 5.96 7.86 -2.27
C ALA A 21 6.28 6.76 -1.26
N TYR A 22 5.47 5.70 -1.23
CA TYR A 22 5.81 4.49 -0.49
C TYR A 22 7.04 3.85 -1.14
N ALA A 23 8.11 3.63 -0.36
CA ALA A 23 9.40 3.17 -0.84
C ALA A 23 9.58 1.65 -0.64
N GLY A 24 8.51 0.85 -0.83
CA GLY A 24 8.56 -0.58 -0.69
C GLY A 24 9.39 -1.25 -1.79
N ASP A 25 10.02 -2.37 -1.45
CA ASP A 25 10.81 -3.21 -2.35
C ASP A 25 10.03 -4.49 -2.68
N VAL A 26 9.63 -4.65 -3.95
CA VAL A 26 8.88 -5.82 -4.44
C VAL A 26 9.64 -7.13 -4.19
N LYS A 27 10.96 -7.15 -4.35
CA LYS A 27 11.77 -8.36 -4.15
C LYS A 27 11.86 -8.74 -2.67
N ALA A 28 12.03 -7.77 -1.79
CA ALA A 28 11.99 -7.99 -0.35
C ALA A 28 10.59 -8.44 0.09
N GLY A 29 9.55 -7.83 -0.47
CA GLY A 29 8.15 -8.23 -0.25
C GLY A 29 7.86 -9.65 -0.69
N ALA A 30 8.42 -10.09 -1.83
CA ALA A 30 8.30 -11.47 -2.30
C ALA A 30 8.85 -12.49 -1.29
N ALA A 31 10.00 -12.20 -0.69
CA ALA A 31 10.57 -13.07 0.34
C ALA A 31 9.73 -13.08 1.63
N LEU A 32 9.18 -11.93 2.03
CA LEU A 32 8.29 -11.82 3.20
C LEU A 32 6.95 -12.50 2.97
N ALA A 33 6.45 -12.54 1.73
CA ALA A 33 5.17 -13.14 1.36
C ALA A 33 5.10 -14.65 1.65
N GLU A 34 6.22 -15.33 1.85
CA GLU A 34 6.26 -16.71 2.31
C GLU A 34 5.54 -16.90 3.65
N LYS A 35 5.52 -15.86 4.51
CA LYS A 35 4.75 -15.88 5.76
C LYS A 35 3.24 -15.76 5.56
N CYS A 36 2.82 -15.27 4.40
CA CYS A 36 1.43 -14.98 4.05
C CYS A 36 0.80 -16.08 3.18
N GLN A 37 1.65 -16.91 2.55
CA GLN A 37 1.25 -17.81 1.47
C GLN A 37 0.23 -18.88 1.88
N ALA A 38 0.27 -19.36 3.11
CA ALA A 38 -0.63 -20.43 3.56
C ALA A 38 -2.11 -20.02 3.47
N CYS A 39 -2.40 -18.73 3.66
CA CYS A 39 -3.75 -18.18 3.64
C CYS A 39 -4.03 -17.36 2.38
N HIS A 40 -3.12 -16.48 1.99
CA HIS A 40 -3.31 -15.54 0.88
C HIS A 40 -2.67 -15.96 -0.44
N GLY A 41 -1.79 -16.99 -0.43
CA GLY A 41 -1.00 -17.38 -1.59
C GLY A 41 0.14 -16.42 -1.92
N LEU A 42 1.17 -16.92 -2.60
CA LEU A 42 2.19 -16.07 -3.21
C LEU A 42 1.62 -15.30 -4.40
N ASP A 43 0.60 -15.84 -5.04
CA ASP A 43 -0.15 -15.21 -6.12
C ASP A 43 -1.20 -14.20 -5.63
N GLY A 44 -1.34 -14.04 -4.30
CA GLY A 44 -2.34 -13.17 -3.70
C GLY A 44 -3.79 -13.65 -3.85
N LEU A 45 -3.98 -14.91 -4.24
CA LEU A 45 -5.30 -15.54 -4.30
C LEU A 45 -5.50 -16.42 -3.08
N SER A 46 -6.62 -16.24 -2.40
CA SER A 46 -6.97 -16.96 -1.16
C SER A 46 -6.81 -18.47 -1.29
N LYS A 47 -6.21 -19.09 -0.28
CA LYS A 47 -6.07 -20.55 -0.15
C LYS A 47 -7.00 -21.14 0.92
N ILE A 48 -7.66 -20.28 1.68
CA ILE A 48 -8.65 -20.65 2.71
C ILE A 48 -9.85 -19.70 2.64
N ALA A 49 -11.02 -20.17 3.09
CA ALA A 49 -12.26 -19.38 2.99
C ALA A 49 -12.21 -18.06 3.80
N GLU A 50 -11.48 -18.05 4.90
CA GLU A 50 -11.41 -16.91 5.83
C GLU A 50 -10.47 -15.80 5.37
N ALA A 51 -9.57 -16.08 4.43
CA ALA A 51 -8.63 -15.08 3.92
C ALA A 51 -9.12 -14.46 2.61
N PRO A 52 -9.03 -13.14 2.44
CA PRO A 52 -9.38 -12.50 1.18
C PRO A 52 -8.27 -12.64 0.12
N ASN A 53 -8.66 -12.51 -1.16
CA ASN A 53 -7.72 -12.22 -2.22
C ASN A 53 -7.11 -10.83 -2.01
N ILE A 54 -5.81 -10.70 -2.18
CA ILE A 54 -5.06 -9.45 -2.03
C ILE A 54 -4.20 -9.11 -3.25
N ALA A 55 -4.23 -9.95 -4.29
CA ALA A 55 -3.55 -9.69 -5.55
C ALA A 55 -4.04 -8.40 -6.20
N GLY A 56 -3.13 -7.54 -6.61
CA GLY A 56 -3.44 -6.29 -7.32
C GLY A 56 -4.20 -5.26 -6.49
N GLN A 57 -4.25 -5.42 -5.18
CA GLN A 57 -4.86 -4.45 -4.27
C GLN A 57 -4.01 -3.16 -4.23
N SER A 58 -4.63 -2.03 -3.95
CA SER A 58 -3.93 -0.75 -3.79
C SER A 58 -2.84 -0.86 -2.73
N GLU A 59 -1.63 -0.40 -3.06
CA GLU A 59 -0.49 -0.41 -2.14
C GLU A 59 -0.80 0.37 -0.87
N GLN A 60 -1.36 1.57 -1.01
CA GLN A 60 -1.77 2.39 0.13
C GLN A 60 -2.76 1.66 1.03
N TYR A 61 -3.79 1.03 0.44
CA TYR A 61 -4.79 0.28 1.20
C TYR A 61 -4.16 -0.89 1.97
N LEU A 62 -3.23 -1.62 1.35
CA LEU A 62 -2.52 -2.72 2.01
C LEU A 62 -1.68 -2.22 3.19
N ILE A 63 -0.96 -1.11 3.05
CA ILE A 63 -0.19 -0.48 4.13
C ILE A 63 -1.12 -0.10 5.29
N GLU A 64 -2.20 0.59 5.00
CA GLU A 64 -3.16 1.03 6.01
C GLU A 64 -3.77 -0.17 6.77
N GLN A 65 -4.17 -1.23 6.06
CA GLN A 65 -4.80 -2.39 6.67
C GLN A 65 -3.82 -3.24 7.48
N LEU A 66 -2.60 -3.48 6.98
CA LEU A 66 -1.57 -4.18 7.74
C LEU A 66 -1.17 -3.41 9.00
N THR A 67 -1.05 -2.09 8.90
CA THR A 67 -0.79 -1.22 10.05
C THR A 67 -1.93 -1.29 11.07
N ALA A 68 -3.18 -1.25 10.61
CA ALA A 68 -4.35 -1.34 11.48
C ALA A 68 -4.43 -2.69 12.21
N PHE A 69 -4.09 -3.79 11.56
CA PHE A 69 -3.95 -5.09 12.22
C PHE A 69 -2.79 -5.14 13.21
N LYS A 70 -1.65 -4.53 12.87
CA LYS A 70 -0.47 -4.47 13.73
C LYS A 70 -0.74 -3.69 15.01
N THR A 71 -1.46 -2.58 14.93
CA THR A 71 -1.78 -1.70 16.07
C THR A 71 -3.01 -2.15 16.86
N GLY A 72 -3.78 -3.10 16.36
CA GLY A 72 -5.05 -3.54 16.94
C GLY A 72 -6.24 -2.64 16.63
N GLU A 73 -6.08 -1.63 15.77
CA GLU A 73 -7.17 -0.78 15.29
C GLU A 73 -8.20 -1.58 14.47
N ARG A 74 -7.70 -2.56 13.68
CA ARG A 74 -8.53 -3.56 13.01
C ARG A 74 -8.28 -4.93 13.64
N HIS A 75 -9.36 -5.63 14.01
CA HIS A 75 -9.25 -6.94 14.64
C HIS A 75 -9.58 -8.07 13.65
N ASN A 76 -8.73 -9.10 13.65
CA ASN A 76 -8.97 -10.41 13.08
C ASN A 76 -8.04 -11.39 13.80
N GLU A 77 -8.55 -12.54 14.23
CA GLU A 77 -7.79 -13.49 15.06
C GLU A 77 -6.48 -13.95 14.41
N MET A 78 -6.49 -14.25 13.11
CA MET A 78 -5.31 -14.70 12.39
C MET A 78 -4.33 -13.55 12.12
N MET A 79 -4.83 -12.42 11.62
CA MET A 79 -3.99 -11.27 11.30
C MET A 79 -3.41 -10.60 12.55
N ALA A 80 -4.09 -10.70 13.71
CA ALA A 80 -3.58 -10.22 14.99
C ALA A 80 -2.34 -11.00 15.49
N ILE A 81 -2.12 -12.22 14.98
CA ILE A 81 -0.90 -13.00 15.27
C ILE A 81 0.22 -12.61 14.30
N VAL A 82 -0.08 -12.38 13.04
CA VAL A 82 0.92 -12.15 11.99
C VAL A 82 1.40 -10.70 11.94
N ALA A 83 0.47 -9.74 11.87
CA ALA A 83 0.80 -8.34 11.63
C ALA A 83 1.72 -7.70 12.68
N PRO A 84 1.60 -7.98 13.99
CA PRO A 84 2.52 -7.44 15.00
C PRO A 84 3.98 -7.88 14.82
N THR A 85 4.24 -8.95 14.07
CA THR A 85 5.62 -9.43 13.79
C THR A 85 6.31 -8.65 12.69
N LEU A 86 5.58 -7.81 11.95
CA LEU A 86 6.07 -7.04 10.82
C LEU A 86 6.60 -5.68 11.28
N SER A 87 7.77 -5.28 10.75
CA SER A 87 8.21 -3.89 10.84
C SER A 87 7.41 -3.01 9.87
N ASP A 88 7.50 -1.69 10.02
CA ASP A 88 6.84 -0.78 9.08
C ASP A 88 7.41 -0.94 7.67
N LYS A 89 8.72 -1.20 7.55
CA LYS A 89 9.38 -1.52 6.28
C LYS A 89 8.87 -2.83 5.67
N ASP A 90 8.67 -3.87 6.48
CA ASP A 90 8.08 -5.15 6.02
C ASP A 90 6.68 -4.92 5.44
N ILE A 91 5.89 -4.07 6.07
CA ILE A 91 4.54 -3.71 5.61
C ILE A 91 4.60 -3.01 4.26
N GLU A 92 5.50 -2.04 4.08
CA GLU A 92 5.71 -1.36 2.80
C GLU A 92 6.15 -2.33 1.70
N ASP A 93 7.09 -3.23 2.00
CA ASP A 93 7.61 -4.22 1.04
C ASP A 93 6.54 -5.23 0.63
N LEU A 94 5.77 -5.75 1.58
CA LEU A 94 4.63 -6.65 1.31
C LEU A 94 3.56 -5.96 0.48
N ALA A 95 3.23 -4.72 0.79
CA ALA A 95 2.25 -3.94 0.06
C ALA A 95 2.70 -3.72 -1.39
N SER A 96 3.98 -3.38 -1.62
CA SER A 96 4.56 -3.24 -2.95
C SER A 96 4.52 -4.54 -3.74
N TYR A 97 4.78 -5.69 -3.09
CA TYR A 97 4.74 -7.00 -3.74
C TYR A 97 3.32 -7.37 -4.19
N TYR A 98 2.35 -7.37 -3.28
CA TYR A 98 0.99 -7.80 -3.61
C TYR A 98 0.27 -6.84 -4.55
N SER A 99 0.52 -5.54 -4.43
CA SER A 99 -0.06 -4.53 -5.34
C SER A 99 0.46 -4.65 -6.77
N ALA A 100 1.71 -5.11 -6.95
CA ALA A 100 2.34 -5.28 -8.25
C ALA A 100 1.84 -6.53 -9.02
N ILE A 101 1.11 -7.44 -8.37
CA ILE A 101 0.55 -8.61 -9.04
C ILE A 101 -0.55 -8.16 -10.01
N GLU A 102 -0.36 -8.47 -11.29
CA GLU A 102 -1.34 -8.17 -12.32
C GLU A 102 -2.58 -9.05 -12.18
N ILE A 103 -3.76 -8.41 -12.23
CA ILE A 103 -5.04 -9.10 -12.28
C ILE A 103 -5.71 -8.86 -13.62
N LYS A 104 -6.42 -9.88 -14.12
CA LYS A 104 -7.23 -9.76 -15.33
C LYS A 104 -8.70 -9.94 -14.95
N VAL A 105 -9.51 -8.96 -15.34
CA VAL A 105 -10.96 -9.05 -15.15
C VAL A 105 -11.53 -10.05 -16.14
N GLY A 106 -12.17 -11.09 -15.64
CA GLY A 106 -12.90 -12.06 -16.45
C GLY A 106 -14.32 -11.57 -16.77
N LYS A 107 -15.27 -12.50 -16.74
CA LYS A 107 -16.67 -12.18 -17.03
C LYS A 107 -17.28 -11.33 -15.89
N ILE A 108 -17.85 -10.19 -16.26
CA ILE A 108 -18.58 -9.33 -15.33
C ILE A 108 -20.03 -9.83 -15.25
N PRO A 109 -20.56 -10.15 -14.05
CA PRO A 109 -21.95 -10.56 -13.90
C PRO A 109 -22.89 -9.50 -14.42
N GLY A 110 -23.91 -9.91 -15.19
CA GLY A 110 -24.91 -9.00 -15.73
C GLY A 110 -24.48 -8.18 -16.95
N LYS A 111 -23.33 -8.49 -17.55
CA LYS A 111 -22.83 -7.87 -18.78
C LYS A 111 -22.74 -8.87 -19.91
#